data_8c9f9571fc65809bb06bbbc1a20cb19a
#
_entry.id   8c9f9571fc65809bb06bbbc1a20cb19a
#
_cell.length_a   1.000
_cell.length_b   1.000
_cell.length_c   1.000
_cell.angle_alpha   90.00
_cell.angle_beta   90.00
_cell.angle_gamma   90.00
#
_symmetry.space_group_name_H-M   'P 1'
#
loop_
_entity.id
_entity.type
_entity.pdbx_description
1 polymer ?
#
loop_
_entity_poly.entity_id
_entity_poly.type
_entity_poly.pdbx_seq_one_letter_code
_entity_poly.pdbx_strand_id
1 'polypeptide(L)'
;YPTFASSRSQLMRCADAALYEIKLHGKNGCMSYSKELQSVVRKQLGFALKDISEHLPGAFIIYRADKEDDELFYANHEFLSMTGYQSMDEFFRLTNKSFHNLIREDEQQQIEASIWEQIDSGNENDYSHFHLRKADGSYLSVLDHGRIVESPQYGKVFYVLFMDWEDMHIHYSDKFSG
;
A
#
# COMPACT_ATOMS: atom_id res chain seq x y z
N TYR A 1 -25.13 -8.22 -22.75
CA TYR A 1 -25.90 -7.22 -22.01
C TYR A 1 -27.34 -7.71 -21.90
N PRO A 2 -27.92 -7.98 -20.77
CA PRO A 2 -27.49 -7.58 -19.42
C PRO A 2 -26.74 -8.66 -18.62
N THR A 3 -26.26 -9.74 -19.19
CA THR A 3 -25.74 -10.93 -18.51
C THR A 3 -24.50 -10.63 -17.66
N PHE A 4 -23.60 -9.74 -18.12
CA PHE A 4 -22.29 -9.48 -17.48
C PHE A 4 -22.11 -8.04 -17.00
N ALA A 5 -23.03 -7.12 -17.34
CA ALA A 5 -22.93 -5.73 -16.98
C ALA A 5 -24.31 -5.11 -16.72
N SER A 6 -24.45 -4.43 -15.58
CA SER A 6 -25.66 -3.71 -15.19
C SER A 6 -25.51 -2.18 -15.36
N SER A 7 -24.30 -1.69 -15.63
CA SER A 7 -24.01 -0.28 -15.86
C SER A 7 -23.10 -0.07 -17.08
N ARG A 8 -23.09 1.18 -17.63
CA ARG A 8 -22.19 1.56 -18.71
C ARG A 8 -20.73 1.34 -18.38
N SER A 9 -20.32 1.68 -17.16
CA SER A 9 -18.95 1.53 -16.72
C SER A 9 -18.53 0.06 -16.58
N GLN A 10 -19.45 -0.83 -16.18
CA GLN A 10 -19.20 -2.27 -16.18
C GLN A 10 -19.11 -2.83 -17.60
N LEU A 11 -19.95 -2.35 -18.52
CA LEU A 11 -19.90 -2.77 -19.92
C LEU A 11 -18.56 -2.40 -20.56
N MET A 12 -18.07 -1.19 -20.34
CA MET A 12 -16.76 -0.75 -20.82
C MET A 12 -15.63 -1.62 -20.28
N ARG A 13 -15.62 -1.93 -18.98
CA ARG A 13 -14.62 -2.83 -18.38
C ARG A 13 -14.66 -4.24 -18.96
N CYS A 14 -15.84 -4.78 -19.25
CA CYS A 14 -15.98 -6.08 -19.91
C CYS A 14 -15.42 -6.06 -21.34
N ALA A 15 -15.67 -4.98 -22.09
CA ALA A 15 -15.14 -4.79 -23.44
C ALA A 15 -13.63 -4.63 -23.44
N ASP A 16 -13.06 -3.84 -22.52
CA ASP A 16 -11.62 -3.64 -22.38
C ASP A 16 -10.91 -4.95 -22.03
N ALA A 17 -11.49 -5.78 -21.14
CA ALA A 17 -10.93 -7.08 -20.80
C ALA A 17 -10.88 -8.03 -22.01
N ALA A 18 -11.94 -8.08 -22.82
CA ALA A 18 -11.98 -8.89 -24.04
C ALA A 18 -11.01 -8.38 -25.12
N LEU A 19 -10.90 -7.04 -25.27
CA LEU A 19 -9.97 -6.42 -26.21
C LEU A 19 -8.49 -6.67 -25.80
N TYR A 20 -8.21 -6.63 -24.53
CA TYR A 20 -6.88 -6.89 -24.01
C TYR A 20 -6.45 -8.33 -24.30
N GLU A 21 -7.32 -9.30 -24.08
CA GLU A 21 -7.06 -10.71 -24.37
C GLU A 21 -6.74 -10.96 -25.86
N ILE A 22 -7.50 -10.33 -26.76
CA ILE A 22 -7.22 -10.40 -28.21
C ILE A 22 -5.85 -9.83 -28.54
N LYS A 23 -5.45 -8.72 -27.93
CA LYS A 23 -4.12 -8.09 -28.14
C LYS A 23 -2.97 -9.00 -27.74
N LEU A 24 -3.15 -9.83 -26.70
CA LEU A 24 -2.15 -10.79 -26.23
C LEU A 24 -2.00 -12.00 -27.15
N HIS A 25 -3.09 -12.44 -27.78
CA HIS A 25 -3.12 -13.63 -28.65
C HIS A 25 -2.96 -13.33 -30.14
N GLY A 26 -2.26 -12.25 -30.50
CA GLY A 26 -1.86 -11.98 -31.88
C GLY A 26 -2.67 -10.93 -32.63
N LYS A 27 -3.53 -10.16 -31.96
CA LYS A 27 -4.21 -8.95 -32.47
C LYS A 27 -5.20 -9.14 -33.64
N ASN A 28 -5.48 -10.37 -34.06
CA ASN A 28 -6.38 -10.64 -35.18
C ASN A 28 -7.46 -11.63 -34.77
N GLY A 29 -8.54 -11.14 -34.13
CA GLY A 29 -9.62 -11.99 -33.67
C GLY A 29 -10.81 -11.22 -33.11
N CYS A 30 -11.88 -11.96 -32.83
CA CYS A 30 -13.08 -11.48 -32.14
C CYS A 30 -13.28 -12.35 -30.90
N MET A 31 -13.57 -11.73 -29.76
CA MET A 31 -13.80 -12.44 -28.50
C MET A 31 -14.97 -11.84 -27.75
N SER A 32 -15.85 -12.71 -27.22
CA SER A 32 -16.91 -12.31 -26.33
C SER A 32 -16.41 -12.36 -24.88
N TYR A 33 -16.81 -11.37 -24.09
CA TYR A 33 -16.50 -11.37 -22.66
C TYR A 33 -17.16 -12.57 -21.95
N SER A 34 -16.40 -13.24 -21.07
CA SER A 34 -16.88 -14.23 -20.13
C SER A 34 -16.35 -13.94 -18.72
N LYS A 35 -16.98 -14.51 -17.68
CA LYS A 35 -16.48 -14.34 -16.29
C LYS A 35 -15.09 -14.93 -16.08
N GLU A 36 -14.72 -15.93 -16.85
CA GLU A 36 -13.39 -16.54 -16.83
C GLU A 36 -12.32 -15.55 -17.31
N LEU A 37 -12.65 -14.65 -18.25
CA LEU A 37 -11.74 -13.59 -18.71
C LEU A 37 -11.31 -12.65 -17.59
N GLN A 38 -12.17 -12.34 -16.62
CA GLN A 38 -11.77 -11.57 -15.44
C GLN A 38 -10.72 -12.31 -14.59
N SER A 39 -10.81 -13.64 -14.51
CA SER A 39 -9.84 -14.46 -13.77
C SER A 39 -8.53 -14.61 -14.55
N VAL A 40 -8.56 -14.56 -15.88
CA VAL A 40 -7.40 -14.66 -16.75
C VAL A 40 -6.56 -13.38 -16.71
N VAL A 41 -7.18 -12.20 -16.78
CA VAL A 41 -6.49 -10.91 -16.61
C VAL A 41 -5.79 -10.81 -15.24
N ARG A 42 -6.39 -11.38 -14.19
CA ARG A 42 -5.75 -11.49 -12.87
C ARG A 42 -4.62 -12.52 -12.83
N LYS A 43 -4.66 -13.57 -13.67
CA LYS A 43 -3.62 -14.62 -13.76
C LYS A 43 -2.43 -14.24 -14.64
N GLN A 44 -2.54 -13.20 -15.47
CA GLN A 44 -1.51 -12.88 -16.48
C GLN A 44 -0.23 -12.30 -15.91
N LEU A 45 -0.26 -11.71 -14.73
CA LEU A 45 0.98 -11.35 -14.03
C LEU A 45 1.69 -12.59 -13.44
N GLY A 46 1.06 -13.78 -13.48
CA GLY A 46 1.57 -14.98 -12.80
C GLY A 46 1.50 -14.90 -11.28
N PHE A 47 1.03 -13.77 -10.74
CA PHE A 47 0.89 -13.51 -9.32
C PHE A 47 -0.50 -12.94 -9.02
N ALA A 48 -1.18 -13.44 -8.00
CA ALA A 48 -2.37 -12.76 -7.47
C ALA A 48 -1.92 -11.46 -6.77
N LEU A 49 -2.74 -10.40 -6.83
CA LEU A 49 -2.47 -9.16 -6.09
C LEU A 49 -2.28 -9.42 -4.58
N LYS A 50 -3.01 -10.42 -4.05
CA LYS A 50 -2.85 -10.88 -2.68
C LYS A 50 -1.45 -11.46 -2.45
N ASP A 51 -0.95 -12.29 -3.37
CA ASP A 51 0.39 -12.89 -3.24
C ASP A 51 1.49 -11.81 -3.30
N ILE A 52 1.32 -10.78 -4.14
CA ILE A 52 2.25 -9.64 -4.19
C ILE A 52 2.23 -8.89 -2.86
N SER A 53 1.05 -8.55 -2.35
CA SER A 53 0.93 -7.77 -1.11
C SER A 53 1.38 -8.54 0.14
N GLU A 54 1.22 -9.88 0.15
CA GLU A 54 1.66 -10.73 1.25
C GLU A 54 3.15 -11.08 1.21
N HIS A 55 3.80 -10.99 0.04
CA HIS A 55 5.21 -11.37 -0.15
C HIS A 55 6.10 -10.21 -0.61
N LEU A 56 5.61 -8.97 -0.54
CA LEU A 56 6.48 -7.80 -0.73
C LEU A 56 7.58 -7.82 0.34
N PRO A 57 8.87 -7.72 -0.06
CA PRO A 57 9.95 -7.62 0.91
C PRO A 57 9.92 -6.22 1.56
N GLY A 58 9.36 -6.15 2.75
CA GLY A 58 9.26 -4.94 3.54
C GLY A 58 7.88 -4.71 4.14
N ALA A 59 7.88 -4.06 5.27
CA ALA A 59 6.67 -3.67 5.98
C ALA A 59 5.96 -2.55 5.22
N PHE A 60 4.66 -2.73 4.95
CA PHE A 60 3.91 -1.85 4.06
C PHE A 60 2.52 -1.55 4.61
N ILE A 61 2.12 -0.27 4.53
CA ILE A 61 0.75 0.16 4.85
C ILE A 61 0.16 1.05 3.77
N ILE A 62 -1.15 1.22 3.79
CA ILE A 62 -1.89 2.21 3.01
C ILE A 62 -2.79 3.00 3.96
N TYR A 63 -2.74 4.32 3.87
CA TYR A 63 -3.63 5.20 4.62
C TYR A 63 -4.08 6.41 3.78
N ARG A 64 -5.13 7.09 4.22
CA ARG A 64 -5.67 8.27 3.53
C ARG A 64 -4.68 9.43 3.57
N ALA A 65 -4.44 10.06 2.43
CA ALA A 65 -3.60 11.25 2.34
C ALA A 65 -4.44 12.51 2.52
N ASP A 66 -4.84 12.75 3.78
CA ASP A 66 -5.58 13.93 4.20
C ASP A 66 -5.04 14.40 5.56
N LYS A 67 -4.94 15.73 5.77
CA LYS A 67 -4.35 16.32 6.98
C LYS A 67 -5.22 16.17 8.24
N GLU A 68 -6.52 15.93 8.05
CA GLU A 68 -7.50 15.82 9.14
C GLU A 68 -8.07 14.39 9.27
N ASP A 69 -7.88 13.56 8.24
CA ASP A 69 -8.38 12.19 8.17
C ASP A 69 -7.31 11.27 7.58
N ASP A 70 -6.50 10.68 8.44
CA ASP A 70 -5.38 9.77 8.12
C ASP A 70 -5.76 8.29 8.27
N GLU A 71 -7.00 7.94 7.92
CA GLU A 71 -7.56 6.60 8.10
C GLU A 71 -6.69 5.51 7.47
N LEU A 72 -6.29 4.52 8.28
CA LEU A 72 -5.56 3.33 7.86
C LEU A 72 -6.50 2.36 7.12
N PHE A 73 -6.11 1.95 5.92
CA PHE A 73 -6.86 1.02 5.08
C PHE A 73 -6.27 -0.38 5.04
N TYR A 74 -4.95 -0.49 5.11
CA TYR A 74 -4.27 -1.76 4.90
C TYR A 74 -2.89 -1.79 5.57
N ALA A 75 -2.49 -2.98 6.01
CA ALA A 75 -1.12 -3.34 6.35
C ALA A 75 -0.82 -4.74 5.83
N ASN A 76 0.40 -4.99 5.34
CA ASN A 76 0.79 -6.33 4.92
C ASN A 76 1.27 -7.17 6.12
N HIS A 77 1.50 -8.48 5.86
CA HIS A 77 1.96 -9.40 6.88
C HIS A 77 3.30 -9.00 7.51
N GLU A 78 4.21 -8.48 6.71
CA GLU A 78 5.53 -8.02 7.17
C GLU A 78 5.41 -6.87 8.17
N PHE A 79 4.51 -5.90 7.91
CA PHE A 79 4.25 -4.81 8.84
C PHE A 79 3.67 -5.31 10.17
N LEU A 80 2.66 -6.20 10.11
CA LEU A 80 2.07 -6.77 11.32
C LEU A 80 3.10 -7.57 12.13
N SER A 81 3.94 -8.35 11.44
CA SER A 81 5.02 -9.14 12.06
C SER A 81 6.07 -8.25 12.72
N MET A 82 6.55 -7.21 12.01
CA MET A 82 7.56 -6.26 12.49
C MET A 82 7.08 -5.50 13.74
N THR A 83 5.80 -5.14 13.77
CA THR A 83 5.20 -4.34 14.84
C THR A 83 4.52 -5.17 15.92
N GLY A 84 4.37 -6.49 15.70
CA GLY A 84 3.82 -7.43 16.69
C GLY A 84 2.30 -7.51 16.74
N TYR A 85 1.57 -6.85 15.81
CA TYR A 85 0.12 -7.01 15.71
C TYR A 85 -0.24 -8.41 15.20
N GLN A 86 -1.19 -9.07 15.85
CA GLN A 86 -1.58 -10.45 15.52
C GLN A 86 -2.57 -10.54 14.36
N SER A 87 -3.26 -9.45 14.04
CA SER A 87 -4.24 -9.37 12.96
C SER A 87 -4.52 -7.93 12.55
N MET A 88 -5.13 -7.76 11.36
CA MET A 88 -5.62 -6.46 10.89
C MET A 88 -6.68 -5.86 11.84
N ASP A 89 -7.55 -6.69 12.42
CA ASP A 89 -8.58 -6.22 13.36
C ASP A 89 -7.95 -5.68 14.64
N GLU A 90 -6.92 -6.33 15.16
CA GLU A 90 -6.16 -5.85 16.31
C GLU A 90 -5.42 -4.56 15.98
N PHE A 91 -4.75 -4.49 14.82
CA PHE A 91 -4.06 -3.32 14.33
C PHE A 91 -5.00 -2.11 14.27
N PHE A 92 -6.15 -2.24 13.60
CA PHE A 92 -7.14 -1.17 13.52
C PHE A 92 -7.71 -0.76 14.87
N ARG A 93 -7.94 -1.71 15.76
CA ARG A 93 -8.46 -1.44 17.11
C ARG A 93 -7.46 -0.68 17.97
N LEU A 94 -6.18 -1.09 17.99
CA LEU A 94 -5.14 -0.50 18.83
C LEU A 94 -4.65 0.86 18.31
N THR A 95 -4.70 1.08 17.00
CA THR A 95 -4.34 2.35 16.37
C THR A 95 -5.52 3.31 16.21
N ASN A 96 -6.72 2.86 16.55
CA ASN A 96 -7.96 3.60 16.24
C ASN A 96 -8.08 3.96 14.75
N LYS A 97 -7.52 3.11 13.87
CA LYS A 97 -7.44 3.31 12.41
C LYS A 97 -6.76 4.61 11.96
N SER A 98 -5.90 5.20 12.76
CA SER A 98 -5.21 6.46 12.44
C SER A 98 -3.71 6.24 12.33
N PHE A 99 -3.08 6.79 11.29
CA PHE A 99 -1.64 6.79 11.11
C PHE A 99 -0.94 7.61 12.21
N HIS A 100 -1.52 8.72 12.63
CA HIS A 100 -1.07 9.55 13.74
C HIS A 100 -0.76 8.72 15.00
N ASN A 101 -1.61 7.74 15.32
CA ASN A 101 -1.46 6.89 16.49
C ASN A 101 -0.34 5.83 16.35
N LEU A 102 0.26 5.70 15.18
CA LEU A 102 1.46 4.89 14.96
C LEU A 102 2.75 5.64 15.30
N ILE A 103 2.72 6.96 15.30
CA ILE A 103 3.88 7.80 15.61
C ILE A 103 3.96 7.99 17.12
N ARG A 104 5.19 8.00 17.67
CA ARG A 104 5.42 8.30 19.09
C ARG A 104 4.86 9.70 19.42
N GLU A 105 4.15 9.82 20.54
CA GLU A 105 3.36 11.00 20.91
C GLU A 105 4.14 12.32 20.85
N ASP A 106 5.40 12.32 21.28
CA ASP A 106 6.27 13.51 21.26
C ASP A 106 6.80 13.88 19.87
N GLU A 107 6.67 12.99 18.88
CA GLU A 107 7.13 13.18 17.49
C GLU A 107 5.98 13.50 16.52
N GLN A 108 4.73 13.22 16.87
CA GLN A 108 3.56 13.29 15.97
C GLN A 108 3.50 14.59 15.17
N GLN A 109 3.46 15.72 15.85
CA GLN A 109 3.31 17.01 15.19
C GLN A 109 4.48 17.33 14.23
N GLN A 110 5.70 16.99 14.62
CA GLN A 110 6.89 17.25 13.81
C GLN A 110 6.93 16.37 12.58
N ILE A 111 6.61 15.09 12.71
CA ILE A 111 6.65 14.11 11.61
C ILE A 111 5.56 14.41 10.60
N GLU A 112 4.33 14.64 11.03
CA GLU A 112 3.22 15.00 10.14
C GLU A 112 3.51 16.31 9.39
N ALA A 113 4.01 17.33 10.08
CA ALA A 113 4.41 18.58 9.44
C ALA A 113 5.49 18.34 8.38
N SER A 114 6.50 17.50 8.66
CA SER A 114 7.58 17.16 7.72
C SER A 114 7.06 16.42 6.49
N ILE A 115 6.16 15.43 6.65
CA ILE A 115 5.55 14.70 5.54
C ILE A 115 4.81 15.68 4.62
N TRP A 116 3.94 16.51 5.20
CA TRP A 116 3.16 17.45 4.42
C TRP A 116 3.98 18.57 3.78
N GLU A 117 5.05 19.02 4.41
CA GLU A 117 5.99 20.00 3.81
C GLU A 117 6.64 19.41 2.55
N GLN A 118 7.06 18.14 2.57
CA GLN A 118 7.62 17.46 1.42
C GLN A 118 6.60 17.34 0.28
N ILE A 119 5.36 16.96 0.59
CA ILE A 119 4.28 16.82 -0.39
C ILE A 119 3.83 18.19 -0.95
N ASP A 120 3.63 19.17 -0.09
CA ASP A 120 3.19 20.52 -0.49
C ASP A 120 4.27 21.24 -1.32
N SER A 121 5.55 20.85 -1.20
CA SER A 121 6.64 21.34 -2.05
C SER A 121 6.62 20.75 -3.47
N GLY A 122 5.66 19.86 -3.79
CA GLY A 122 5.46 19.26 -5.10
C GLY A 122 6.14 17.90 -5.27
N ASN A 123 6.65 17.29 -4.20
CA ASN A 123 7.14 15.92 -4.22
C ASN A 123 5.97 14.94 -4.20
N GLU A 124 6.08 13.85 -4.97
CA GLU A 124 5.14 12.71 -4.88
C GLU A 124 5.51 11.73 -3.76
N ASN A 125 6.70 11.85 -3.21
CA ASN A 125 7.26 10.98 -2.17
C ASN A 125 7.70 11.81 -0.97
N ASP A 126 7.60 11.20 0.20
CA ASP A 126 8.18 11.68 1.46
C ASP A 126 9.11 10.64 2.07
N TYR A 127 10.00 11.11 2.94
CA TYR A 127 10.91 10.29 3.72
C TYR A 127 10.95 10.86 5.13
N SER A 128 10.69 10.01 6.12
CA SER A 128 10.73 10.42 7.52
C SER A 128 11.37 9.33 8.39
N HIS A 129 12.11 9.77 9.41
CA HIS A 129 12.68 8.89 10.42
C HIS A 129 12.01 9.19 11.75
N PHE A 130 11.39 8.18 12.36
CA PHE A 130 10.65 8.33 13.60
C PHE A 130 10.53 7.02 14.38
N HIS A 131 9.87 7.09 15.55
CA HIS A 131 9.61 5.92 16.38
C HIS A 131 8.17 5.45 16.17
N LEU A 132 8.05 4.27 15.52
CA LEU A 132 6.81 3.59 15.23
C LEU A 132 6.34 2.81 16.45
N ARG A 133 5.06 2.97 16.83
CA ARG A 133 4.45 2.28 17.96
C ARG A 133 4.14 0.82 17.62
N LYS A 134 4.57 -0.10 18.48
CA LYS A 134 4.28 -1.53 18.40
C LYS A 134 3.01 -1.92 19.16
N ALA A 135 2.52 -3.13 18.92
CA ALA A 135 1.32 -3.67 19.57
C ALA A 135 1.43 -3.74 21.11
N ASP A 136 2.63 -3.98 21.63
CA ASP A 136 2.93 -4.04 23.06
C ASP A 136 3.14 -2.66 23.71
N GLY A 137 3.03 -1.59 22.93
CA GLY A 137 3.25 -0.21 23.37
C GLY A 137 4.71 0.23 23.39
N SER A 138 5.66 -0.65 23.05
CA SER A 138 7.06 -0.26 22.80
C SER A 138 7.19 0.44 21.44
N TYR A 139 8.38 0.96 21.14
CA TYR A 139 8.66 1.69 19.92
C TYR A 139 9.79 1.05 19.12
N LEU A 140 9.70 1.16 17.81
CA LEU A 140 10.69 0.75 16.84
C LEU A 140 11.16 1.98 16.06
N SER A 141 12.47 2.19 15.97
CA SER A 141 13.03 3.24 15.11
C SER A 141 12.94 2.82 13.65
N VAL A 142 12.25 3.59 12.83
CA VAL A 142 11.99 3.27 11.42
C VAL A 142 12.33 4.42 10.50
N LEU A 143 12.79 4.08 9.30
CA LEU A 143 12.74 4.97 8.16
C LEU A 143 11.52 4.61 7.34
N ASP A 144 10.64 5.58 7.11
CA ASP A 144 9.54 5.43 6.17
C ASP A 144 9.85 6.03 4.81
N HIS A 145 9.25 5.46 3.78
CA HIS A 145 9.21 5.99 2.44
C HIS A 145 7.77 5.94 1.95
N GLY A 146 7.11 7.08 1.99
CA GLY A 146 5.75 7.26 1.53
C GLY A 146 5.68 7.73 0.08
N ARG A 147 4.58 7.39 -0.58
CA ARG A 147 4.22 7.90 -1.91
C ARG A 147 2.73 8.19 -1.97
N ILE A 148 2.37 9.40 -2.42
CA ILE A 148 0.98 9.77 -2.72
C ILE A 148 0.55 9.14 -4.05
N VAL A 149 -0.64 8.52 -4.03
CA VAL A 149 -1.27 7.88 -5.19
C VAL A 149 -2.75 8.26 -5.23
N GLU A 150 -3.28 8.57 -6.42
CA GLU A 150 -4.70 8.77 -6.63
C GLU A 150 -5.43 7.42 -6.75
N SER A 151 -6.28 7.10 -5.80
CA SER A 151 -7.13 5.91 -5.80
C SER A 151 -8.53 6.24 -6.31
N PRO A 152 -9.06 5.50 -7.32
CA PRO A 152 -10.43 5.72 -7.79
C PRO A 152 -11.51 5.51 -6.74
N GLN A 153 -11.22 4.76 -5.68
CA GLN A 153 -12.16 4.40 -4.61
C GLN A 153 -12.02 5.28 -3.37
N TYR A 154 -10.78 5.67 -3.02
CA TYR A 154 -10.47 6.31 -1.74
C TYR A 154 -9.94 7.75 -1.88
N GLY A 155 -9.80 8.27 -3.12
CA GLY A 155 -9.14 9.53 -3.37
C GLY A 155 -7.62 9.43 -3.20
N LYS A 156 -6.98 10.46 -2.67
CA LYS A 156 -5.54 10.43 -2.41
C LYS A 156 -5.23 9.52 -1.23
N VAL A 157 -4.24 8.65 -1.41
CA VAL A 157 -3.75 7.74 -0.38
C VAL A 157 -2.23 7.73 -0.37
N PHE A 158 -1.63 7.49 0.79
CA PHE A 158 -0.22 7.17 0.91
C PHE A 158 -0.01 5.65 0.83
N TYR A 159 0.95 5.23 0.03
CA TYR A 159 1.59 3.92 0.05
C TYR A 159 2.92 4.07 0.77
N VAL A 160 3.10 3.39 1.90
CA VAL A 160 4.28 3.58 2.76
C VAL A 160 5.00 2.28 3.01
N LEU A 161 6.30 2.28 2.73
CA LEU A 161 7.24 1.23 3.11
C LEU A 161 8.00 1.65 4.35
N PHE A 162 8.13 0.74 5.32
CA PHE A 162 8.94 0.92 6.51
C PHE A 162 10.17 0.02 6.48
N MET A 163 11.27 0.58 6.92
CA MET A 163 12.53 -0.13 7.13
C MET A 163 12.95 0.05 8.58
N ASP A 164 13.33 -1.04 9.23
CA ASP A 164 13.95 -0.97 10.57
C ASP A 164 15.28 -0.24 10.47
N TRP A 165 15.40 0.87 11.20
CA TRP A 165 16.58 1.73 11.14
C TRP A 165 17.83 1.06 11.70
N GLU A 166 17.69 0.26 12.75
CA GLU A 166 18.80 -0.42 13.38
C GLU A 166 19.32 -1.57 12.52
N ASP A 167 18.44 -2.38 11.95
CA ASP A 167 18.81 -3.47 11.05
C ASP A 167 19.53 -2.97 9.79
N MET A 168 19.11 -1.83 9.24
CA MET A 168 19.79 -1.21 8.10
C MET A 168 21.24 -0.80 8.45
N HIS A 169 21.44 -0.21 9.61
CA HIS A 169 22.78 0.23 10.02
C HIS A 169 23.75 -0.94 10.29
N ILE A 170 23.27 -2.02 10.88
CA ILE A 170 24.10 -3.21 11.17
C ILE A 170 24.55 -3.86 9.86
N HIS A 171 23.66 -4.02 8.88
CA HIS A 171 24.03 -4.66 7.60
C HIS A 171 24.88 -3.80 6.68
N TYR A 172 24.88 -2.48 6.82
CA TYR A 172 25.72 -1.59 6.01
C TYR A 172 27.09 -1.34 6.64
N SER A 173 27.20 -1.24 7.96
CA SER A 173 28.49 -0.99 8.63
C SER A 173 29.49 -2.15 8.47
N ASP A 174 29.01 -3.40 8.51
CA ASP A 174 29.85 -4.59 8.36
C ASP A 174 30.41 -4.81 6.95
N LYS A 175 29.77 -4.26 5.92
CA LYS A 175 30.21 -4.42 4.52
C LYS A 175 31.20 -3.37 4.04
N PHE A 176 31.34 -2.25 4.73
CA PHE A 176 32.18 -1.12 4.32
C PHE A 176 33.34 -0.82 5.28
N SER A 177 33.55 -1.66 6.31
CA SER A 177 34.67 -1.58 7.26
C SER A 177 35.83 -2.52 6.90
N GLY A 178 35.96 -2.89 5.62
CA GLY A 178 37.04 -3.72 5.08
C GLY A 178 37.94 -2.95 4.13
#